data_7f1c82632438b9bf3de56276cd5fb55f
#
_entry.id   7f1c82632438b9bf3de56276cd5fb55f
#
_cell.length_a   1.000
_cell.length_b   1.000
_cell.length_c   1.000
_cell.angle_alpha   90.00
_cell.angle_beta   90.00
_cell.angle_gamma   90.00
#
_symmetry.space_group_name_H-M   'P 1'
#
loop_
_entity.id
_entity.type
_entity.pdbx_description
1 polymer ?
#
loop_
_entity_poly.entity_id
_entity_poly.type
_entity_poly.pdbx_seq_one_letter_code
_entity_poly.pdbx_strand_id
1 'polypeptide(L)'
;MDKRDYYEVLGVDKKATADEIKKAYRKLAIKYHPDKNPGDKTAEEKFKEAAEAYSVLSDPDKRAKYDQFGHAAFEQGGGCLLYTSPSP
;
A
#
# COMPACT_ATOMS: atom_id res chain seq x y z
N MET A 1 -7.74 -10.98 -8.68
CA MET A 1 -7.16 -11.37 -8.55
C MET A 1 -6.11 -11.15 -7.70
N ASP A 2 -5.13 -11.35 -7.88
CA ASP A 2 -4.12 -11.24 -6.94
C ASP A 2 -3.58 -9.88 -6.83
N LYS A 3 -3.42 -9.40 -5.63
CA LYS A 3 -2.80 -8.13 -5.43
C LYS A 3 -1.32 -8.31 -5.51
N ARG A 4 -0.65 -7.33 -6.03
CA ARG A 4 0.79 -7.40 -6.09
C ARG A 4 1.36 -7.18 -4.71
N ASP A 5 2.61 -7.65 -4.54
CA ASP A 5 3.32 -7.41 -3.32
C ASP A 5 3.50 -5.90 -3.16
N TYR A 6 3.27 -5.38 -1.98
CA TYR A 6 3.40 -3.94 -1.75
C TYR A 6 4.82 -3.45 -2.05
N TYR A 7 5.82 -4.26 -1.76
CA TYR A 7 7.19 -3.87 -2.09
C TYR A 7 7.34 -3.77 -3.61
N GLU A 8 6.70 -4.68 -4.31
CA GLU A 8 6.77 -4.68 -5.76
C GLU A 8 5.98 -3.50 -6.33
N VAL A 9 4.87 -3.17 -5.75
CA VAL A 9 4.06 -2.03 -6.20
C VAL A 9 4.90 -0.77 -6.15
N LEU A 10 5.66 -0.58 -5.07
CA LEU A 10 6.49 0.61 -4.95
C LEU A 10 7.83 0.45 -5.67
N GLY A 11 8.17 -0.76 -6.09
CA GLY A 11 9.44 -0.99 -6.78
C GLY A 11 10.62 -0.98 -5.86
N VAL A 12 10.45 -1.43 -4.61
CA VAL A 12 11.53 -1.46 -3.65
C VAL A 12 11.75 -2.88 -3.16
N ASP A 13 12.87 -3.11 -2.50
CA ASP A 13 13.19 -4.40 -1.98
C ASP A 13 12.47 -4.61 -0.66
N LYS A 14 12.30 -5.86 -0.26
CA LYS A 14 11.64 -6.15 1.01
C LYS A 14 12.44 -5.61 2.18
N LYS A 15 13.71 -5.39 1.97
CA LYS A 15 14.54 -4.84 3.03
C LYS A 15 14.69 -3.34 2.93
N ALA A 16 13.92 -2.70 2.07
CA ALA A 16 14.03 -1.27 1.89
C ALA A 16 13.73 -0.54 3.18
N THR A 17 14.41 0.56 3.41
CA THR A 17 14.19 1.33 4.61
C THR A 17 12.94 2.19 4.44
N ALA A 18 12.46 2.74 5.53
CA ALA A 18 11.29 3.60 5.48
C ALA A 18 11.53 4.77 4.54
N ASP A 19 12.76 5.31 4.53
CA ASP A 19 13.08 6.42 3.64
C ASP A 19 12.99 5.98 2.18
N GLU A 20 13.49 4.80 1.87
CA GLU A 20 13.43 4.31 0.50
C GLU A 20 11.99 4.09 0.07
N ILE A 21 11.19 3.56 0.96
CA ILE A 21 9.79 3.33 0.68
C ILE A 21 9.09 4.67 0.42
N LYS A 22 9.39 5.66 1.23
CA LYS A 22 8.79 6.97 1.08
C LYS A 22 9.20 7.61 -0.24
N LYS A 23 10.46 7.51 -0.60
CA LYS A 23 10.92 8.08 -1.86
C LYS A 23 10.26 7.38 -3.04
N ALA A 24 10.15 6.07 -2.97
CA ALA A 24 9.53 5.33 -4.05
C ALA A 24 8.07 5.73 -4.20
N TYR A 25 7.37 5.87 -3.08
CA TYR A 25 5.98 6.29 -3.13
C TYR A 25 5.85 7.67 -3.76
N ARG A 26 6.72 8.59 -3.37
CA ARG A 26 6.65 9.94 -3.92
C ARG A 26 6.82 9.95 -5.42
N LYS A 27 7.76 9.15 -5.93
CA LYS A 27 7.97 9.08 -7.35
C LYS A 27 6.73 8.57 -8.07
N LEU A 28 6.12 7.53 -7.53
CA LEU A 28 4.93 6.98 -8.14
C LEU A 28 3.76 7.94 -8.02
N ALA A 29 3.66 8.62 -6.89
CA ALA A 29 2.58 9.57 -6.70
C ALA A 29 2.66 10.70 -7.72
N ILE A 30 3.86 11.15 -8.02
CA ILE A 30 4.01 12.20 -9.00
C ILE A 30 3.74 11.65 -10.40
N LYS A 31 4.22 10.45 -10.69
CA LYS A 31 4.05 9.88 -12.00
C LYS A 31 2.59 9.59 -12.33
N TYR A 32 1.87 9.06 -11.36
CA TYR A 32 0.48 8.66 -11.60
C TYR A 32 -0.55 9.59 -10.97
N HIS A 33 -0.14 10.78 -10.62
CA HIS A 33 -1.07 11.70 -9.98
C HIS A 33 -2.22 12.02 -10.93
N PRO A 34 -3.44 12.05 -10.41
CA PRO A 34 -4.60 12.30 -11.27
C PRO A 34 -4.55 13.65 -11.99
N ASP A 35 -3.91 14.63 -11.38
CA ASP A 35 -3.79 15.93 -12.03
C ASP A 35 -2.94 15.85 -13.30
N LYS A 36 -1.94 14.98 -13.29
CA LYS A 36 -1.09 14.84 -14.46
C LYS A 36 -1.64 13.82 -15.43
N ASN A 37 -2.53 12.97 -15.00
CA ASN A 37 -3.09 11.94 -15.86
C ASN A 37 -4.62 11.96 -15.75
N PRO A 38 -5.23 13.07 -16.09
CA PRO A 38 -6.67 13.17 -15.94
C PRO A 38 -7.40 12.18 -16.83
N GLY A 39 -8.32 11.47 -16.28
CA GLY A 39 -9.09 10.52 -17.04
C GLY A 39 -8.41 9.20 -17.29
N ASP A 40 -7.19 9.02 -16.79
CA ASP A 40 -6.47 7.78 -16.99
C ASP A 40 -6.76 6.86 -15.82
N LYS A 41 -7.59 5.85 -16.05
CA LYS A 41 -7.96 4.94 -14.99
C LYS A 41 -6.80 4.08 -14.54
N THR A 42 -5.92 3.72 -15.45
CA THR A 42 -4.76 2.91 -15.09
C THR A 42 -3.87 3.68 -14.12
N ALA A 43 -3.64 4.95 -14.41
CA ALA A 43 -2.83 5.77 -13.52
C ALA A 43 -3.51 5.92 -12.17
N GLU A 44 -4.81 6.05 -12.16
CA GLU A 44 -5.55 6.20 -10.92
C GLU A 44 -5.43 4.94 -10.09
N GLU A 45 -5.54 3.78 -10.71
CA GLU A 45 -5.42 2.53 -9.99
C GLU A 45 -4.02 2.36 -9.43
N LYS A 46 -3.02 2.70 -10.21
CA LYS A 46 -1.65 2.57 -9.73
C LYS A 46 -1.37 3.56 -8.61
N PHE A 47 -1.95 4.73 -8.68
CA PHE A 47 -1.78 5.72 -7.63
C PHE A 47 -2.40 5.18 -6.34
N LYS A 48 -3.58 4.58 -6.42
CA LYS A 48 -4.23 4.03 -5.25
C LYS A 48 -3.44 2.86 -4.68
N GLU A 49 -2.91 2.01 -5.54
CA GLU A 49 -2.11 0.89 -5.07
C GLU A 49 -0.87 1.39 -4.37
N ALA A 50 -0.22 2.39 -4.93
CA ALA A 50 0.97 2.94 -4.31
C ALA A 50 0.65 3.54 -2.94
N ALA A 51 -0.47 4.23 -2.85
CA ALA A 51 -0.88 4.82 -1.59
C ALA A 51 -1.16 3.76 -0.54
N GLU A 52 -1.81 2.69 -0.95
CA GLU A 52 -2.10 1.59 -0.04
C GLU A 52 -0.80 0.93 0.42
N ALA A 53 0.09 0.65 -0.52
CA ALA A 53 1.35 0.04 -0.18
C ALA A 53 2.15 0.90 0.78
N TYR A 54 2.18 2.20 0.53
CA TYR A 54 2.90 3.11 1.40
C TYR A 54 2.27 3.14 2.78
N SER A 55 0.96 3.15 2.83
CA SER A 55 0.24 3.19 4.09
C SER A 55 0.61 2.00 4.96
N VAL A 56 0.78 0.83 4.35
CA VAL A 56 1.14 -0.36 5.09
C VAL A 56 2.63 -0.37 5.41
N LEU A 57 3.46 -0.09 4.44
CA LEU A 57 4.90 -0.24 4.63
C LEU A 57 5.52 0.88 5.45
N SER A 58 4.84 2.01 5.57
CA SER A 58 5.36 3.11 6.36
C SER A 58 5.03 2.94 7.83
N ASP A 59 4.08 2.09 8.17
CA ASP A 59 3.68 1.87 9.54
C ASP A 59 4.39 0.62 10.05
N PRO A 60 5.23 0.71 11.07
CA PRO A 60 5.98 -0.45 11.53
C PRO A 60 5.09 -1.62 11.95
N ASP A 61 3.95 -1.33 12.57
CA ASP A 61 3.05 -2.41 12.99
C ASP A 61 2.43 -3.08 11.79
N LYS A 62 1.92 -2.31 10.85
CA LYS A 62 1.30 -2.87 9.67
C LYS A 62 2.34 -3.58 8.82
N ARG A 63 3.53 -3.02 8.73
CA ARG A 63 4.58 -3.64 7.95
C ARG A 63 4.95 -5.00 8.53
N ALA A 64 5.04 -5.09 9.85
CA ALA A 64 5.36 -6.34 10.49
C ALA A 64 4.30 -7.38 10.21
N LYS A 65 3.03 -6.99 10.26
CA LYS A 65 1.94 -7.91 9.97
C LYS A 65 1.99 -8.34 8.51
N TYR A 66 2.27 -7.41 7.64
CA TYR A 66 2.34 -7.72 6.23
C TYR A 66 3.49 -8.69 5.97
N ASP A 67 4.64 -8.48 6.59
CA ASP A 67 5.78 -9.35 6.40
C ASP A 67 5.48 -10.76 6.91
N GLN A 68 4.65 -10.85 7.93
CA GLN A 68 4.31 -12.13 8.50
C GLN A 68 3.23 -12.85 7.73
N PHE A 69 2.18 -12.17 7.37
CA PHE A 69 1.01 -12.79 6.77
C PHE A 69 0.72 -12.36 5.33
N GLY A 70 1.42 -11.39 4.83
CA GLY A 70 1.17 -10.89 3.48
C GLY A 70 -0.18 -10.19 3.42
N HIS A 71 -0.79 -10.21 2.26
CA HIS A 71 -2.07 -9.53 2.09
C HIS A 71 -3.16 -10.13 2.96
N ALA A 72 -2.99 -11.37 3.35
CA ALA A 72 -4.00 -12.02 4.19
C ALA A 72 -4.19 -11.29 5.51
N ALA A 73 -3.14 -10.64 5.99
CA ALA A 73 -3.23 -9.91 7.25
C ALA A 73 -4.29 -8.83 7.19
N PHE A 74 -4.42 -8.19 6.02
CA PHE A 74 -5.36 -7.10 5.90
C PHE A 74 -6.71 -7.55 5.39
N GLU A 75 -6.75 -8.62 4.64
CA GLU A 75 -8.01 -9.15 4.19
C GLU A 75 -8.81 -9.67 5.36
N GLN A 76 -8.16 -10.38 6.25
CA GLN A 76 -8.87 -10.86 7.40
C GLN A 76 -9.20 -9.69 8.29
N GLY A 77 -8.28 -8.76 8.39
CA GLY A 77 -8.53 -7.60 9.19
C GLY A 77 -9.74 -6.84 8.72
N GLY A 78 -9.92 -6.82 7.43
CA GLY A 78 -11.06 -6.13 6.88
C GLY A 78 -12.33 -6.70 7.40
N GLY A 79 -12.41 -7.99 7.41
CA GLY A 79 -13.61 -8.60 7.90
C GLY A 79 -13.79 -8.34 9.35
N CYS A 80 -12.74 -8.43 10.09
CA CYS A 80 -12.89 -8.22 11.48
C CYS A 80 -13.20 -6.82 11.80
N LEU A 81 -12.76 -5.91 11.00
CA LEU A 81 -13.02 -4.58 11.28
C LEU A 81 -14.38 -4.33 11.58
N LEU A 82 -15.19 -4.95 10.90
CA LEU A 82 -16.49 -4.70 11.12
C LEU A 82 -16.80 -4.78 12.48
N TYR A 83 -16.43 -5.75 13.12
CA TYR A 83 -16.91 -5.88 14.35
C TYR A 83 -16.11 -5.18 15.27
N THR A 84 -15.00 -4.88 14.97
CA THR A 84 -14.24 -4.30 15.90
C THR A 84 -14.69 -3.04 16.22
N SER A 85 -15.18 -2.49 15.35
CA SER A 85 -15.51 -1.20 15.56
C SER A 85 -16.00 -0.97 16.83
N PRO A 86 -16.51 -1.63 17.35
CA PRO A 86 -17.12 -1.31 18.50
C PRO A 86 -16.26 -0.97 19.50
N SER A 87 -15.76 -0.98 19.61
CA SER A 87 -15.11 -0.68 20.47
C SER A 87 -15.47 0.10 21.18
N PRO A 88 -15.80 0.34 21.75
CA PRO A 88 -16.17 1.07 22.48
C PRO A 88 -15.98 1.50 23.19
#